data_bd23776bf8c590dfa17702b8570232a6
#
_entry.id   bd23776bf8c590dfa17702b8570232a6
#
_cell.length_a   1.000
_cell.length_b   1.000
_cell.length_c   1.000
_cell.angle_alpha   90.00
_cell.angle_beta   90.00
_cell.angle_gamma   90.00
#
_symmetry.space_group_name_H-M   'P 1'
#
loop_
_entity.id
_entity.type
_entity.pdbx_description
1 polymer ?
#
loop_
_entity_poly.entity_id
_entity_poly.type
_entity_poly.pdbx_seq_one_letter_code
_entity_poly.pdbx_strand_id
1 'polypeptide(L)'
;MLVLSSPSGAGKTTISRALLEREQNLRLSISVTTRPQRPGEREGVDYTFVDDATFARMREEGAFLEHARVFGNYYATPRAAVEEALNQGQDVLFDIDWQGTQQLRESARDDLVSVFILPPSTEELARRLHKRAQDPEEVVRQRMAKATDEMSHWAEYDYIVVNEDVEESVRRVTAILEAERLRRDRQTGLRDFVQQLSHQAEKAGG
;
A
#
# COMPACT_ATOMS: atom_id res chain seq x y z
N MET A 1 -8.94 0.14 -2.72
CA MET A 1 -7.60 0.58 -2.24
C MET A 1 -6.96 -0.54 -1.44
N LEU A 2 -5.73 -0.96 -1.76
CA LEU A 2 -4.96 -1.98 -1.05
C LEU A 2 -3.70 -1.34 -0.44
N VAL A 3 -3.57 -1.35 0.88
CA VAL A 3 -2.38 -0.90 1.58
C VAL A 3 -1.51 -2.09 1.93
N LEU A 4 -0.24 -2.03 1.61
CA LEU A 4 0.80 -2.89 2.16
C LEU A 4 1.69 -2.06 3.09
N SER A 5 1.79 -2.47 4.34
CA SER A 5 2.73 -1.92 5.32
C SER A 5 3.59 -3.01 5.92
N SER A 6 4.72 -2.61 6.44
CA SER A 6 5.65 -3.56 7.07
C SER A 6 6.72 -2.82 7.85
N PRO A 7 7.39 -3.46 8.79
CA PRO A 7 8.66 -2.96 9.28
C PRO A 7 9.70 -2.95 8.15
N SER A 8 10.66 -2.02 8.27
CA SER A 8 11.78 -1.91 7.33
C SER A 8 12.51 -3.26 7.21
N GLY A 9 12.70 -3.76 5.99
CA GLY A 9 13.39 -5.04 5.74
C GLY A 9 12.49 -6.28 5.67
N ALA A 10 11.20 -6.20 5.95
CA ALA A 10 10.28 -7.35 5.89
C ALA A 10 9.95 -7.85 4.48
N GLY A 11 10.28 -7.08 3.42
CA GLY A 11 10.11 -7.50 2.02
C GLY A 11 8.94 -6.85 1.27
N LYS A 12 8.32 -5.80 1.82
CA LYS A 12 7.18 -5.07 1.26
C LYS A 12 7.39 -4.72 -0.23
N THR A 13 8.46 -4.01 -0.57
CA THR A 13 8.75 -3.58 -1.94
C THR A 13 8.86 -4.73 -2.93
N THR A 14 9.42 -5.87 -2.51
CA THR A 14 9.53 -7.08 -3.35
C THR A 14 8.15 -7.64 -3.65
N ILE A 15 7.31 -7.76 -2.62
CA ILE A 15 5.91 -8.24 -2.75
C ILE A 15 5.09 -7.27 -3.59
N SER A 16 5.20 -5.94 -3.34
CA SER A 16 4.49 -4.91 -4.11
C SER A 16 4.81 -4.98 -5.61
N ARG A 17 6.09 -5.12 -5.96
CA ARG A 17 6.53 -5.23 -7.37
C ARG A 17 5.99 -6.49 -8.03
N ALA A 18 6.14 -7.65 -7.39
CA ALA A 18 5.65 -8.91 -7.93
C ALA A 18 4.12 -8.92 -8.08
N LEU A 19 3.40 -8.25 -7.19
CA LEU A 19 1.95 -8.09 -7.28
C LEU A 19 1.56 -7.23 -8.49
N LEU A 20 2.23 -6.08 -8.69
CA LEU A 20 1.99 -5.17 -9.81
C LEU A 20 2.32 -5.82 -11.18
N GLU A 21 3.29 -6.72 -11.24
CA GLU A 21 3.62 -7.47 -12.46
C GLU A 21 2.52 -8.50 -12.84
N ARG A 22 1.78 -9.01 -11.84
CA ARG A 22 0.75 -10.07 -12.04
C ARG A 22 -0.65 -9.50 -12.21
N GLU A 23 -0.94 -8.38 -11.56
CA GLU A 23 -2.27 -7.78 -11.47
C GLU A 23 -2.40 -6.60 -12.44
N GLN A 24 -2.96 -6.83 -13.62
CA GLN A 24 -3.08 -5.80 -14.67
C GLN A 24 -3.96 -4.61 -14.27
N ASN A 25 -4.94 -4.84 -13.40
CA ASN A 25 -5.88 -3.80 -12.94
C ASN A 25 -5.44 -3.12 -11.63
N LEU A 26 -4.20 -3.36 -11.18
CA LEU A 26 -3.64 -2.77 -9.98
C LEU A 26 -2.61 -1.70 -10.36
N ARG A 27 -2.76 -0.48 -9.81
CA ARG A 27 -1.85 0.65 -10.02
C ARG A 27 -1.12 0.99 -8.73
N LEU A 28 0.18 1.27 -8.84
CA LEU A 28 0.93 1.80 -7.70
C LEU A 28 0.57 3.27 -7.49
N SER A 29 0.24 3.64 -6.26
CA SER A 29 0.22 5.03 -5.84
C SER A 29 1.65 5.56 -5.75
N ILE A 30 2.02 6.48 -6.65
CA ILE A 30 3.35 7.09 -6.65
C ILE A 30 3.37 8.22 -5.63
N SER A 31 4.12 8.01 -4.54
CA SER A 31 4.20 9.01 -3.47
C SER A 31 5.06 10.21 -3.86
N VAL A 32 4.66 11.38 -3.37
CA VAL A 32 5.50 12.60 -3.35
C VAL A 32 6.45 12.50 -2.17
N THR A 33 7.71 12.90 -2.34
CA THR A 33 8.69 12.93 -1.24
C THR A 33 9.64 14.12 -1.33
N THR A 34 10.09 14.60 -0.16
CA THR A 34 11.15 15.62 -0.05
C THR A 34 12.55 15.00 0.06
N ARG A 35 12.63 13.67 0.10
CA ARG A 35 13.92 12.97 0.10
C ARG A 35 14.62 13.14 -1.25
N PRO A 36 15.92 13.40 -1.26
CA PRO A 36 16.70 13.38 -2.50
C PRO A 36 16.57 12.04 -3.25
N GLN A 37 16.47 12.12 -4.56
CA GLN A 37 16.45 10.95 -5.45
C GLN A 37 17.71 10.10 -5.28
N ARG A 38 17.56 8.80 -5.17
CA ARG A 38 18.67 7.85 -5.10
C ARG A 38 19.09 7.38 -6.49
N PRO A 39 20.35 6.93 -6.67
CA PRO A 39 20.78 6.27 -7.90
C PRO A 39 19.83 5.11 -8.27
N GLY A 40 19.37 5.09 -9.52
CA GLY A 40 18.47 4.08 -10.04
C GLY A 40 16.97 4.33 -9.82
N GLU A 41 16.59 5.32 -9.02
CA GLU A 41 15.19 5.76 -8.92
C GLU A 41 14.82 6.68 -10.09
N ARG A 42 13.56 6.67 -10.51
CA ARG A 42 13.05 7.45 -11.64
C ARG A 42 11.92 8.36 -11.18
N GLU A 43 12.01 9.64 -11.55
CA GLU A 43 10.96 10.64 -11.35
C GLU A 43 9.64 10.17 -11.97
N GLY A 44 8.55 10.32 -11.21
CA GLY A 44 7.19 9.95 -11.65
C GLY A 44 6.93 8.45 -11.78
N VAL A 45 7.89 7.59 -11.39
CA VAL A 45 7.78 6.13 -11.43
C VAL A 45 7.96 5.51 -10.05
N ASP A 46 9.08 5.84 -9.39
CA ASP A 46 9.35 5.37 -8.04
C ASP A 46 8.81 6.37 -7.00
N TYR A 47 9.01 7.66 -7.25
CA TYR A 47 8.51 8.80 -6.47
C TYR A 47 8.35 10.04 -7.36
N THR A 48 7.58 11.02 -6.88
CA THR A 48 7.65 12.40 -7.33
C THR A 48 8.49 13.18 -6.33
N PHE A 49 9.65 13.67 -6.76
CA PHE A 49 10.60 14.35 -5.88
C PHE A 49 10.35 15.86 -5.88
N VAL A 50 10.10 16.44 -4.71
CA VAL A 50 9.83 17.87 -4.55
C VAL A 50 10.69 18.45 -3.41
N ASP A 51 10.83 19.77 -3.38
CA ASP A 51 11.42 20.47 -2.25
C ASP A 51 10.40 20.66 -1.10
N ASP A 52 10.89 21.02 0.09
CA ASP A 52 10.07 21.22 1.28
C ASP A 52 9.02 22.33 1.06
N ALA A 53 9.34 23.39 0.31
CA ALA A 53 8.42 24.49 0.07
C ALA A 53 7.25 24.05 -0.84
N THR A 54 7.54 23.30 -1.88
CA THR A 54 6.52 22.69 -2.76
C THR A 54 5.65 21.70 -1.99
N PHE A 55 6.25 20.84 -1.16
CA PHE A 55 5.50 19.90 -0.34
C PHE A 55 4.55 20.63 0.63
N ALA A 56 5.03 21.67 1.31
CA ALA A 56 4.23 22.47 2.24
C ALA A 56 3.02 23.10 1.54
N ARG A 57 3.23 23.70 0.36
CA ARG A 57 2.15 24.29 -0.46
C ARG A 57 1.11 23.23 -0.84
N MET A 58 1.54 22.10 -1.39
CA MET A 58 0.63 20.99 -1.76
C MET A 58 -0.19 20.49 -0.57
N ARG A 59 0.42 20.41 0.62
CA ARG A 59 -0.28 20.03 1.85
C ARG A 59 -1.33 21.06 2.25
N GLU A 60 -1.02 22.36 2.20
CA GLU A 60 -1.95 23.44 2.51
C GLU A 60 -3.13 23.49 1.52
N GLU A 61 -2.90 23.15 0.25
CA GLU A 61 -3.92 23.02 -0.79
C GLU A 61 -4.78 21.75 -0.65
N GLY A 62 -4.50 20.86 0.32
CA GLY A 62 -5.23 19.61 0.51
C GLY A 62 -5.00 18.58 -0.58
N ALA A 63 -3.86 18.66 -1.30
CA ALA A 63 -3.55 17.81 -2.43
C ALA A 63 -3.23 16.35 -2.04
N PHE A 64 -3.13 16.03 -0.75
CA PHE A 64 -2.75 14.71 -0.26
C PHE A 64 -3.92 13.98 0.40
N LEU A 65 -3.95 12.67 0.23
CA LEU A 65 -4.82 11.74 0.98
C LEU A 65 -4.26 11.46 2.36
N GLU A 66 -2.95 11.29 2.45
CA GLU A 66 -2.18 11.08 3.67
C GLU A 66 -0.79 11.68 3.51
N HIS A 67 -0.12 11.95 4.61
CA HIS A 67 1.29 12.32 4.63
C HIS A 67 1.95 11.90 5.94
N ALA A 68 3.24 11.54 5.86
CA ALA A 68 4.03 11.13 7.01
C ALA A 68 5.44 11.72 6.94
N ARG A 69 6.11 11.83 8.10
CA ARG A 69 7.52 12.16 8.17
C ARG A 69 8.33 10.94 8.60
N VAL A 70 9.17 10.45 7.69
CA VAL A 70 9.96 9.23 7.87
C VAL A 70 11.43 9.54 7.68
N PHE A 71 12.26 9.27 8.69
CA PHE A 71 13.71 9.59 8.69
C PHE A 71 14.03 11.03 8.27
N GLY A 72 13.24 11.99 8.75
CA GLY A 72 13.46 13.42 8.50
C GLY A 72 12.88 13.96 7.19
N ASN A 73 12.45 13.12 6.26
CA ASN A 73 11.84 13.50 5.00
C ASN A 73 10.32 13.32 5.03
N TYR A 74 9.62 14.12 4.25
CA TYR A 74 8.17 13.98 4.06
C TYR A 74 7.87 13.00 2.93
N TYR A 75 6.77 12.28 3.09
CA TYR A 75 6.14 11.42 2.09
C TYR A 75 4.66 11.68 2.10
N ALA A 76 4.02 11.65 0.93
CA ALA A 76 2.58 11.85 0.82
C ALA A 76 2.00 11.16 -0.40
N THR A 77 0.73 10.80 -0.33
CA THR A 77 -0.03 10.24 -1.45
C THR A 77 -0.85 11.33 -2.13
N PRO A 78 -0.64 11.60 -3.43
CA PRO A 78 -1.44 12.56 -4.19
C PRO A 78 -2.89 12.08 -4.32
N ARG A 79 -3.84 12.92 -3.90
CA ARG A 79 -5.28 12.63 -3.94
C ARG A 79 -5.80 12.43 -5.36
N ALA A 80 -5.51 13.37 -6.25
CA ALA A 80 -6.06 13.39 -7.60
C ALA A 80 -5.72 12.13 -8.41
N ALA A 81 -4.47 11.65 -8.33
CA ALA A 81 -4.04 10.46 -9.06
C ALA A 81 -4.74 9.18 -8.57
N VAL A 82 -5.02 9.08 -7.27
CA VAL A 82 -5.75 7.96 -6.68
C VAL A 82 -7.21 7.99 -7.10
N GLU A 83 -7.87 9.15 -6.97
CA GLU A 83 -9.27 9.32 -7.35
C GLU A 83 -9.48 9.04 -8.84
N GLU A 84 -8.56 9.48 -9.70
CA GLU A 84 -8.61 9.19 -11.14
C GLU A 84 -8.54 7.69 -11.41
N ALA A 85 -7.59 6.97 -10.80
CA ALA A 85 -7.46 5.53 -10.98
C ALA A 85 -8.71 4.77 -10.49
N LEU A 86 -9.24 5.12 -9.33
CA LEU A 86 -10.48 4.51 -8.78
C LEU A 86 -11.68 4.78 -9.69
N ASN A 87 -11.83 6.01 -10.22
CA ASN A 87 -12.91 6.35 -11.16
C ASN A 87 -12.82 5.58 -12.49
N GLN A 88 -11.62 5.13 -12.87
CA GLN A 88 -11.40 4.25 -14.02
C GLN A 88 -11.64 2.77 -13.68
N GLY A 89 -12.08 2.44 -12.47
CA GLY A 89 -12.32 1.08 -12.00
C GLY A 89 -11.04 0.31 -11.72
N GLN A 90 -9.92 0.98 -11.52
CA GLN A 90 -8.64 0.36 -11.18
C GLN A 90 -8.47 0.27 -9.66
N ASP A 91 -7.84 -0.80 -9.20
CA ASP A 91 -7.38 -0.87 -7.82
C ASP A 91 -6.10 -0.08 -7.64
N VAL A 92 -5.92 0.53 -6.46
CA VAL A 92 -4.72 1.29 -6.13
C VAL A 92 -3.98 0.62 -4.98
N LEU A 93 -2.70 0.34 -5.20
CA LEU A 93 -1.77 -0.19 -4.22
C LEU A 93 -0.99 0.94 -3.57
N PHE A 94 -0.98 0.97 -2.24
CA PHE A 94 -0.21 1.92 -1.43
C PHE A 94 0.94 1.17 -0.73
N ASP A 95 2.16 1.58 -1.00
CA ASP A 95 3.38 1.12 -0.32
C ASP A 95 3.78 2.17 0.73
N ILE A 96 3.02 2.25 1.83
CA ILE A 96 3.13 3.29 2.87
C ILE A 96 3.42 2.68 4.24
N ASP A 97 3.73 3.54 5.22
CA ASP A 97 3.92 3.13 6.61
C ASP A 97 2.61 3.14 7.41
N TRP A 98 2.70 2.79 8.71
CA TRP A 98 1.54 2.74 9.58
C TRP A 98 0.88 4.11 9.79
N GLN A 99 1.65 5.23 9.77
CA GLN A 99 1.10 6.58 9.95
C GLN A 99 0.17 6.96 8.79
N GLY A 100 0.64 6.71 7.54
CA GLY A 100 -0.18 6.92 6.35
C GLY A 100 -1.39 5.98 6.31
N THR A 101 -1.23 4.72 6.75
CA THR A 101 -2.35 3.78 6.84
C THR A 101 -3.44 4.24 7.80
N GLN A 102 -3.08 4.78 8.98
CA GLN A 102 -4.05 5.34 9.92
C GLN A 102 -4.85 6.49 9.30
N GLN A 103 -4.18 7.45 8.63
CA GLN A 103 -4.85 8.58 7.97
C GLN A 103 -5.78 8.12 6.85
N LEU A 104 -5.38 7.16 6.02
CA LEU A 104 -6.25 6.58 5.00
C LEU A 104 -7.45 5.87 5.63
N ARG A 105 -7.25 5.17 6.74
CA ARG A 105 -8.34 4.52 7.47
C ARG A 105 -9.37 5.50 8.03
N GLU A 106 -8.94 6.66 8.49
CA GLU A 106 -9.84 7.71 8.96
C GLU A 106 -10.67 8.33 7.82
N SER A 107 -10.07 8.48 6.64
CA SER A 107 -10.68 9.20 5.51
C SER A 107 -11.44 8.31 4.52
N ALA A 108 -11.10 7.02 4.43
CA ALA A 108 -11.60 6.13 3.37
C ALA A 108 -11.74 4.65 3.82
N ARG A 109 -12.21 4.42 5.06
CA ARG A 109 -12.25 3.08 5.69
C ARG A 109 -12.95 2.03 4.86
N ASP A 110 -14.09 2.37 4.26
CA ASP A 110 -14.93 1.40 3.54
C ASP A 110 -14.28 0.91 2.23
N ASP A 111 -13.42 1.74 1.65
CA ASP A 111 -12.68 1.41 0.42
C ASP A 111 -11.30 0.83 0.69
N LEU A 112 -10.84 0.82 1.94
CA LEU A 112 -9.51 0.41 2.33
C LEU A 112 -9.46 -1.07 2.71
N VAL A 113 -8.45 -1.76 2.19
CA VAL A 113 -7.99 -3.08 2.64
C VAL A 113 -6.54 -2.93 3.05
N SER A 114 -6.22 -3.27 4.28
CA SER A 114 -4.87 -3.10 4.81
C SER A 114 -4.24 -4.45 5.18
N VAL A 115 -3.02 -4.67 4.66
CA VAL A 115 -2.22 -5.87 4.90
C VAL A 115 -0.90 -5.48 5.54
N PHE A 116 -0.59 -6.09 6.67
CA PHE A 116 0.69 -5.92 7.33
C PHE A 116 1.59 -7.12 7.07
N ILE A 117 2.79 -6.86 6.56
CA ILE A 117 3.77 -7.90 6.25
C ILE A 117 4.77 -7.98 7.39
N LEU A 118 4.86 -9.14 8.01
CA LEU A 118 5.82 -9.44 9.08
C LEU A 118 7.02 -10.24 8.54
N PRO A 119 8.22 -10.04 9.07
CA PRO A 119 9.31 -10.98 8.86
C PRO A 119 9.04 -12.29 9.63
N PRO A 120 9.64 -13.43 9.22
CA PRO A 120 9.44 -14.70 9.92
C PRO A 120 10.12 -14.75 11.29
N SER A 121 11.19 -13.98 11.49
CA SER A 121 11.87 -13.82 12.77
C SER A 121 12.66 -12.53 12.85
N THR A 122 13.10 -12.15 14.05
CA THR A 122 13.99 -11.01 14.29
C THR A 122 15.38 -11.21 13.71
N GLU A 123 15.87 -12.45 13.74
CA GLU A 123 17.17 -12.84 13.16
C GLU A 123 17.16 -12.67 11.64
N GLU A 124 16.09 -13.12 10.99
CA GLU A 124 15.94 -12.96 9.54
C GLU A 124 15.78 -11.48 9.16
N LEU A 125 15.05 -10.69 9.94
CA LEU A 125 14.95 -9.25 9.75
C LEU A 125 16.31 -8.58 9.86
N ALA A 126 17.07 -8.87 10.90
CA ALA A 126 18.44 -8.35 11.09
C ALA A 126 19.33 -8.72 9.89
N ARG A 127 19.29 -9.98 9.43
CA ARG A 127 20.04 -10.46 8.26
C ARG A 127 19.68 -9.67 6.99
N ARG A 128 18.38 -9.42 6.75
CA ARG A 128 17.91 -8.65 5.59
C ARG A 128 18.34 -7.18 5.65
N LEU A 129 18.32 -6.57 6.84
CA LEU A 129 18.79 -5.20 7.05
C LEU A 129 20.30 -5.08 6.79
N HIS A 130 21.10 -5.99 7.31
CA HIS A 130 22.56 -6.02 7.04
C HIS A 130 22.87 -6.18 5.56
N LYS A 131 22.20 -7.11 4.85
CA LYS A 131 22.45 -7.38 3.42
C LYS A 131 22.10 -6.19 2.53
N ARG A 132 21.07 -5.43 2.86
CA ARG A 132 20.55 -4.33 2.02
C ARG A 132 21.44 -3.08 2.04
N ALA A 133 22.18 -2.85 3.09
CA ALA A 133 22.69 -1.53 3.37
C ALA A 133 24.22 -1.40 3.38
N GLN A 134 25.02 -2.45 3.56
CA GLN A 134 26.44 -2.31 3.95
C GLN A 134 26.64 -1.26 5.06
N ASP A 135 25.58 -1.04 5.88
CA ASP A 135 25.51 0.01 6.88
C ASP A 135 26.36 -0.35 8.10
N PRO A 136 26.90 0.65 8.82
CA PRO A 136 27.52 0.46 10.12
C PRO A 136 26.52 -0.20 11.12
N GLU A 137 27.06 -0.98 12.05
CA GLU A 137 26.28 -1.72 13.05
C GLU A 137 25.29 -0.83 13.84
N GLU A 138 25.68 0.42 14.11
CA GLU A 138 24.85 1.42 14.75
C GLU A 138 23.55 1.73 13.95
N VAL A 139 23.65 1.85 12.63
CA VAL A 139 22.51 2.12 11.75
C VAL A 139 21.58 0.91 11.72
N VAL A 140 22.12 -0.30 11.71
CA VAL A 140 21.31 -1.53 11.79
C VAL A 140 20.56 -1.59 13.12
N ARG A 141 21.20 -1.25 14.23
CA ARG A 141 20.57 -1.21 15.56
C ARG A 141 19.41 -0.21 15.61
N GLN A 142 19.60 0.99 15.07
CA GLN A 142 18.53 2.00 14.99
C GLN A 142 17.36 1.53 14.13
N ARG A 143 17.63 0.86 13.00
CA ARG A 143 16.59 0.29 12.13
C ARG A 143 15.86 -0.87 12.82
N MET A 144 16.54 -1.69 13.58
CA MET A 144 15.90 -2.76 14.37
C MET A 144 14.99 -2.20 15.46
N ALA A 145 15.42 -1.16 16.18
CA ALA A 145 14.60 -0.49 17.18
C ALA A 145 13.32 0.10 16.54
N LYS A 146 13.48 0.77 15.38
CA LYS A 146 12.33 1.29 14.62
C LYS A 146 11.41 0.18 14.12
N ALA A 147 11.97 -0.93 13.63
CA ALA A 147 11.17 -2.07 13.17
C ALA A 147 10.30 -2.67 14.30
N THR A 148 10.79 -2.66 15.54
CA THR A 148 10.01 -3.08 16.71
C THR A 148 8.82 -2.16 16.95
N ASP A 149 9.02 -0.84 16.84
CA ASP A 149 7.95 0.14 16.94
C ASP A 149 6.93 -0.04 15.79
N GLU A 150 7.40 -0.14 14.55
CA GLU A 150 6.56 -0.40 13.37
C GLU A 150 5.74 -1.70 13.52
N MET A 151 6.33 -2.77 14.07
CA MET A 151 5.64 -4.03 14.32
C MET A 151 4.53 -3.91 15.37
N SER A 152 4.61 -3.00 16.35
CA SER A 152 3.58 -2.84 17.38
C SER A 152 2.20 -2.46 16.82
N HIS A 153 2.15 -1.90 15.62
CA HIS A 153 0.94 -1.48 14.91
C HIS A 153 0.21 -2.61 14.16
N TRP A 154 0.70 -3.86 14.22
CA TRP A 154 0.13 -4.99 13.48
C TRP A 154 -1.38 -5.20 13.71
N ALA A 155 -1.86 -4.96 14.92
CA ALA A 155 -3.27 -5.16 15.29
C ALA A 155 -4.24 -4.15 14.62
N GLU A 156 -3.72 -3.10 13.99
CA GLU A 156 -4.50 -2.09 13.29
C GLU A 156 -4.85 -2.51 11.84
N TYR A 157 -4.32 -3.62 11.35
CA TYR A 157 -4.48 -4.08 9.98
C TYR A 157 -5.54 -5.16 9.86
N ASP A 158 -6.19 -5.22 8.69
CA ASP A 158 -7.24 -6.20 8.41
C ASP A 158 -6.66 -7.60 8.18
N TYR A 159 -5.44 -7.69 7.64
CA TYR A 159 -4.76 -8.94 7.32
C TYR A 159 -3.28 -8.88 7.70
N ILE A 160 -2.75 -10.04 8.11
CA ILE A 160 -1.34 -10.21 8.45
C ILE A 160 -0.74 -11.32 7.56
N VAL A 161 0.39 -11.01 6.92
CA VAL A 161 1.15 -11.98 6.13
C VAL A 161 2.56 -12.10 6.67
N VAL A 162 2.94 -13.28 7.14
CA VAL A 162 4.31 -13.59 7.52
C VAL A 162 5.10 -13.96 6.26
N ASN A 163 6.12 -13.18 5.94
CA ASN A 163 6.93 -13.33 4.72
C ASN A 163 8.12 -14.28 4.95
N GLU A 164 7.81 -15.58 4.99
CA GLU A 164 8.80 -16.66 4.98
C GLU A 164 9.37 -16.85 3.57
N ASP A 165 8.47 -16.90 2.60
CA ASP A 165 8.73 -17.03 1.16
C ASP A 165 7.98 -15.94 0.39
N VAL A 166 8.66 -15.31 -0.57
CA VAL A 166 8.10 -14.18 -1.33
C VAL A 166 6.95 -14.62 -2.23
N GLU A 167 7.08 -15.76 -2.93
CA GLU A 167 6.07 -16.27 -3.85
C GLU A 167 4.78 -16.63 -3.09
N GLU A 168 4.92 -17.31 -1.95
CA GLU A 168 3.80 -17.63 -1.09
C GLU A 168 3.16 -16.36 -0.50
N SER A 169 3.95 -15.37 -0.13
CA SER A 169 3.43 -14.08 0.37
C SER A 169 2.65 -13.34 -0.71
N VAL A 170 3.15 -13.30 -1.94
CA VAL A 170 2.44 -12.73 -3.10
C VAL A 170 1.12 -13.46 -3.34
N ARG A 171 1.13 -14.79 -3.34
CA ARG A 171 -0.08 -15.61 -3.51
C ARG A 171 -1.13 -15.29 -2.44
N ARG A 172 -0.73 -15.13 -1.18
CA ARG A 172 -1.64 -14.76 -0.08
C ARG A 172 -2.22 -13.36 -0.25
N VAL A 173 -1.41 -12.38 -0.63
CA VAL A 173 -1.90 -11.01 -0.88
C VAL A 173 -2.83 -10.98 -2.10
N THR A 174 -2.52 -11.72 -3.16
CA THR A 174 -3.42 -11.87 -4.32
C THR A 174 -4.77 -12.47 -3.90
N ALA A 175 -4.76 -13.53 -3.08
CA ALA A 175 -6.01 -14.13 -2.58
C ALA A 175 -6.85 -13.16 -1.75
N ILE A 176 -6.21 -12.31 -0.93
CA ILE A 176 -6.89 -11.24 -0.19
C ILE A 176 -7.53 -10.26 -1.18
N LEU A 177 -6.79 -9.78 -2.17
CA LEU A 177 -7.27 -8.83 -3.17
C LEU A 177 -8.47 -9.39 -3.95
N GLU A 178 -8.40 -10.66 -4.38
CA GLU A 178 -9.49 -11.34 -5.07
C GLU A 178 -10.73 -11.48 -4.18
N ALA A 179 -10.57 -11.92 -2.93
CA ALA A 179 -11.67 -12.04 -1.99
C ALA A 179 -12.35 -10.70 -1.69
N GLU A 180 -11.55 -9.64 -1.53
CA GLU A 180 -12.07 -8.30 -1.26
C GLU A 180 -12.80 -7.69 -2.47
N ARG A 181 -12.38 -7.99 -3.70
CA ARG A 181 -13.12 -7.62 -4.92
C ARG A 181 -14.50 -8.29 -5.01
N LEU A 182 -14.64 -9.49 -4.46
CA LEU A 182 -15.89 -10.27 -4.48
C LEU A 182 -16.89 -9.86 -3.39
N ARG A 183 -16.49 -9.04 -2.46
CA ARG A 183 -17.43 -8.54 -1.45
C ARG A 183 -18.58 -7.78 -2.10
N ARG A 184 -19.81 -8.09 -1.67
CA ARG A 184 -21.05 -7.51 -2.22
C ARG A 184 -21.05 -5.98 -2.22
N ASP A 185 -20.53 -5.37 -1.18
CA ASP A 185 -20.45 -3.91 -0.97
C ASP A 185 -19.43 -3.22 -1.88
N ARG A 186 -18.49 -3.99 -2.48
CA ARG A 186 -17.49 -3.50 -3.44
C ARG A 186 -17.85 -3.75 -4.90
N GLN A 187 -18.91 -4.53 -5.17
CA GLN A 187 -19.35 -4.82 -6.54
C GLN A 187 -20.32 -3.73 -7.03
N THR A 188 -19.74 -2.68 -7.61
CA THR A 188 -20.52 -1.62 -8.27
C THR A 188 -21.30 -2.19 -9.44
N GLY A 189 -22.59 -1.82 -9.59
CA GLY A 189 -23.45 -2.34 -10.67
C GLY A 189 -24.13 -3.70 -10.40
N LEU A 190 -23.78 -4.41 -9.31
CA LEU A 190 -24.43 -5.69 -8.98
C LEU A 190 -25.95 -5.58 -8.81
N ARG A 191 -26.42 -4.48 -8.24
CA ARG A 191 -27.87 -4.21 -8.09
C ARG A 191 -28.58 -4.17 -9.44
N ASP A 192 -28.05 -3.42 -10.39
CA ASP A 192 -28.63 -3.26 -11.72
C ASP A 192 -28.59 -4.59 -12.50
N PHE A 193 -27.49 -5.32 -12.37
CA PHE A 193 -27.37 -6.66 -12.94
C PHE A 193 -28.45 -7.61 -12.41
N VAL A 194 -28.65 -7.67 -11.09
CA VAL A 194 -29.68 -8.53 -10.48
C VAL A 194 -31.08 -8.10 -10.89
N GLN A 195 -31.38 -6.80 -10.99
CA GLN A 195 -32.65 -6.30 -11.49
C GLN A 195 -32.92 -6.70 -12.94
N GLN A 196 -31.90 -6.62 -13.81
CA GLN A 196 -31.99 -7.08 -15.19
C GLN A 196 -32.31 -8.58 -15.28
N LEU A 197 -31.66 -9.42 -14.47
CA LEU A 197 -31.95 -10.84 -14.39
C LEU A 197 -33.40 -11.12 -13.97
N SER A 198 -33.90 -10.40 -12.97
CA SER A 198 -35.30 -10.55 -12.51
C SER A 198 -36.29 -10.20 -13.62
N HIS A 199 -36.10 -9.09 -14.33
CA HIS A 199 -36.94 -8.71 -15.46
C HIS A 199 -36.90 -9.72 -16.64
N GLN A 200 -35.74 -10.30 -16.90
CA GLN A 200 -35.61 -11.34 -17.93
C GLN A 200 -36.34 -12.63 -17.53
N ALA A 201 -36.26 -13.02 -16.25
CA ALA A 201 -36.99 -14.19 -15.74
C ALA A 201 -38.52 -14.01 -15.82
N GLU A 202 -39.05 -12.84 -15.46
CA GLU A 202 -40.45 -12.51 -15.57
C GLU A 202 -40.96 -12.61 -17.01
N LYS A 203 -40.18 -12.12 -18.00
CA LYS A 203 -40.53 -12.20 -19.42
C LYS A 203 -40.44 -13.61 -20.00
N ALA A 204 -39.63 -14.48 -19.44
CA ALA A 204 -39.46 -15.87 -19.90
C ALA A 204 -40.52 -16.83 -19.29
N GLY A 205 -41.17 -16.43 -18.19
CA GLY A 205 -42.19 -17.23 -17.49
C GLY A 205 -43.66 -16.88 -17.80
N GLY A 206 -43.91 -15.85 -18.62
CA GLY A 206 -45.20 -15.44 -19.12
C GLY A 206 -45.34 -15.74 -20.60
#